data_1e7b7d8935f4bea3b043c6f0b70fe9aa
#
_entry.id   1e7b7d8935f4bea3b043c6f0b70fe9aa
#
_cell.length_a   1.000
_cell.length_b   1.000
_cell.length_c   1.000
_cell.angle_alpha   90.00
_cell.angle_beta   90.00
_cell.angle_gamma   90.00
#
_symmetry.space_group_name_H-M   'P 1'
#
loop_
_entity.id
_entity.type
_entity.pdbx_description
1 polymer ?
#
loop_
_entity_poly.entity_id
_entity_poly.type
_entity_poly.pdbx_seq_one_letter_code
_entity_poly.pdbx_strand_id
1 'polypeptide(L)'
;KTVSHYPFYDSLPSEEYQTEASGYTAVNGNWQRAIGELCQQNYPLQYTNEYQTTPDSDLLEAEVAPELVLIGTSFSASANQRTNFEGFLRQYLGKDILNMALSGGEESGAWLEYLPSGVFQEKPPKMILWELPAHYLMKDKSLFRQLIPLVNNGCEGKKSLLSSSQKIHPGSGHNELVFSTELLKRDAGDLVMELQLSDPTVHDLNVTAWYGNGADERC
;
A
#
# COMPACT_ATOMS: atom_id res chain seq x y z
N LYS A 1 -3.21 -11.48 21.49
CA LYS A 1 -2.18 -11.90 22.48
C LYS A 1 -0.74 -11.64 22.00
N THR A 2 -0.46 -11.63 20.70
CA THR A 2 0.92 -11.50 20.19
C THR A 2 1.45 -10.07 20.31
N VAL A 3 0.64 -9.07 20.01
CA VAL A 3 1.06 -7.65 20.02
C VAL A 3 1.39 -7.16 21.43
N SER A 4 0.64 -7.58 22.43
CA SER A 4 0.84 -7.17 23.84
C SER A 4 2.13 -7.71 24.48
N HIS A 5 2.88 -8.58 23.79
CA HIS A 5 4.17 -9.05 24.29
C HIS A 5 5.36 -8.11 23.95
N TYR A 6 5.12 -7.11 23.13
CA TYR A 6 6.19 -6.16 22.77
C TYR A 6 6.32 -5.06 23.83
N PRO A 7 7.53 -4.77 24.32
CA PRO A 7 7.73 -3.84 25.44
C PRO A 7 7.19 -2.43 25.22
N PHE A 8 7.13 -1.97 23.95
CA PHE A 8 6.62 -0.65 23.63
C PHE A 8 5.09 -0.54 23.73
N TYR A 9 4.38 -1.70 23.70
CA TYR A 9 2.91 -1.70 23.66
C TYR A 9 2.29 -0.97 24.85
N ASP A 10 2.83 -1.17 26.04
CA ASP A 10 2.35 -0.53 27.27
C ASP A 10 2.63 0.98 27.29
N SER A 11 3.59 1.45 26.48
CA SER A 11 3.92 2.87 26.37
C SER A 11 3.00 3.64 25.40
N LEU A 12 2.20 2.94 24.60
CA LEU A 12 1.26 3.57 23.69
C LEU A 12 0.03 4.10 24.43
N PRO A 13 -0.51 5.27 24.04
CA PRO A 13 -1.77 5.75 24.58
C PRO A 13 -2.85 4.67 24.49
N SER A 14 -3.65 4.54 25.55
CA SER A 14 -4.76 3.59 25.56
C SER A 14 -6.06 4.36 25.49
N GLU A 15 -6.99 3.84 24.69
CA GLU A 15 -8.32 4.37 24.53
C GLU A 15 -9.33 3.22 24.45
N GLU A 16 -10.54 3.47 24.91
CA GLU A 16 -11.60 2.47 24.85
C GLU A 16 -12.39 2.68 23.57
N TYR A 17 -12.33 1.69 22.69
CA TYR A 17 -13.07 1.66 21.42
C TYR A 17 -14.20 0.64 21.48
N GLN A 18 -15.34 1.00 20.92
CA GLN A 18 -16.50 0.13 20.82
C GLN A 18 -16.94 0.04 19.35
N THR A 19 -16.98 -1.18 18.81
CA THR A 19 -17.40 -1.45 17.44
C THR A 19 -18.72 -2.18 17.46
N GLU A 20 -19.75 -1.58 16.89
CA GLU A 20 -21.11 -2.09 16.89
C GLU A 20 -21.70 -2.12 15.49
N ALA A 21 -22.72 -2.97 15.31
CA ALA A 21 -23.48 -2.98 14.07
C ALA A 21 -24.27 -1.67 13.93
N SER A 22 -24.05 -0.97 12.84
CA SER A 22 -24.65 0.33 12.53
C SER A 22 -25.77 0.25 11.48
N GLY A 23 -25.82 -0.86 10.75
CA GLY A 23 -26.79 -1.04 9.69
C GLY A 23 -26.62 -2.35 8.94
N TYR A 24 -27.31 -2.44 7.80
CA TYR A 24 -27.22 -3.55 6.86
C TYR A 24 -27.05 -3.02 5.46
N THR A 25 -26.16 -3.63 4.71
CA THR A 25 -25.98 -3.34 3.29
C THR A 25 -26.24 -4.55 2.43
N ALA A 26 -26.81 -4.32 1.25
CA ALA A 26 -27.01 -5.36 0.26
C ALA A 26 -25.68 -5.69 -0.43
N VAL A 27 -25.34 -6.96 -0.51
CA VAL A 27 -24.12 -7.45 -1.15
C VAL A 27 -24.48 -8.26 -2.38
N ASN A 28 -23.92 -7.85 -3.51
CA ASN A 28 -23.91 -8.67 -4.71
C ASN A 28 -22.44 -9.13 -4.93
N GLY A 29 -22.13 -10.32 -4.43
CA GLY A 29 -20.80 -10.88 -4.53
C GLY A 29 -20.35 -11.06 -5.98
N ASN A 30 -19.05 -10.98 -6.24
CA ASN A 30 -18.49 -11.14 -7.59
C ASN A 30 -18.91 -12.47 -8.24
N TRP A 31 -18.90 -13.54 -7.47
CA TRP A 31 -19.35 -14.85 -7.95
C TRP A 31 -20.84 -14.89 -8.27
N GLN A 32 -21.67 -14.30 -7.42
CA GLN A 32 -23.12 -14.21 -7.62
C GLN A 32 -23.42 -13.45 -8.93
N ARG A 33 -22.73 -12.33 -9.15
CA ARG A 33 -22.86 -11.55 -10.38
C ARG A 33 -22.39 -12.33 -11.60
N ALA A 34 -21.18 -12.94 -11.55
CA ALA A 34 -20.64 -13.71 -12.66
C ALA A 34 -21.53 -14.92 -13.02
N ILE A 35 -22.02 -15.67 -12.03
CA ILE A 35 -22.93 -16.79 -12.26
C ILE A 35 -24.27 -16.28 -12.79
N GLY A 36 -24.75 -15.15 -12.27
CA GLY A 36 -25.99 -14.52 -12.76
C GLY A 36 -25.90 -14.16 -14.24
N GLU A 37 -24.79 -13.56 -14.65
CA GLU A 37 -24.52 -13.21 -16.05
C GLU A 37 -24.41 -14.47 -16.94
N LEU A 38 -23.65 -15.48 -16.49
CA LEU A 38 -23.46 -16.72 -17.25
C LEU A 38 -24.74 -17.53 -17.40
N CYS A 39 -25.55 -17.62 -16.35
CA CYS A 39 -26.77 -18.40 -16.32
C CYS A 39 -28.02 -17.60 -16.69
N GLN A 40 -27.90 -16.29 -16.93
CA GLN A 40 -29.00 -15.35 -17.17
C GLN A 40 -30.08 -15.45 -16.09
N GLN A 41 -29.65 -15.59 -14.84
CA GLN A 41 -30.53 -15.72 -13.68
C GLN A 41 -30.26 -14.58 -12.69
N ASN A 42 -31.34 -14.09 -12.10
CA ASN A 42 -31.25 -13.13 -10.99
C ASN A 42 -31.23 -13.88 -9.66
N TYR A 43 -30.15 -13.72 -8.93
CA TYR A 43 -30.04 -14.24 -7.58
C TYR A 43 -30.45 -13.17 -6.55
N PRO A 44 -31.10 -13.56 -5.46
CA PRO A 44 -31.50 -12.61 -4.42
C PRO A 44 -30.26 -11.98 -3.80
N LEU A 45 -30.35 -10.68 -3.50
CA LEU A 45 -29.28 -9.98 -2.78
C LEU A 45 -29.08 -10.60 -1.40
N GLN A 46 -27.84 -10.71 -1.01
CA GLN A 46 -27.49 -11.07 0.36
C GLN A 46 -27.30 -9.78 1.15
N TYR A 47 -27.59 -9.82 2.43
CA TYR A 47 -27.40 -8.70 3.33
C TYR A 47 -26.35 -9.05 4.37
N THR A 48 -25.50 -8.09 4.68
CA THR A 48 -24.49 -8.20 5.72
C THR A 48 -24.54 -6.98 6.63
N ASN A 49 -24.07 -7.12 7.85
CA ASN A 49 -23.94 -6.00 8.76
C ASN A 49 -22.92 -5.00 8.25
N GLU A 50 -23.15 -3.75 8.55
CA GLU A 50 -22.15 -2.68 8.56
C GLU A 50 -21.82 -2.38 10.02
N TYR A 51 -20.58 -1.98 10.27
CA TYR A 51 -20.06 -1.70 11.61
C TYR A 51 -19.49 -0.31 11.69
N GLN A 52 -19.64 0.32 12.81
CA GLN A 52 -19.07 1.61 13.13
C GLN A 52 -18.33 1.53 14.46
N THR A 53 -17.22 2.22 14.57
CA THR A 53 -16.39 2.28 15.79
C THR A 53 -16.49 3.66 16.40
N THR A 54 -16.61 3.71 17.72
CA THR A 54 -16.60 4.94 18.51
C THR A 54 -15.54 4.85 19.62
N PRO A 55 -14.80 5.92 19.91
CA PRO A 55 -14.77 7.15 19.16
C PRO A 55 -14.24 6.92 17.72
N ASP A 56 -14.69 7.74 16.81
CA ASP A 56 -14.12 7.78 15.47
C ASP A 56 -12.70 8.37 15.56
N SER A 57 -11.77 7.81 14.80
CA SER A 57 -10.44 8.42 14.75
C SER A 57 -10.50 9.62 13.83
N ASP A 58 -10.56 10.77 14.40
CA ASP A 58 -10.41 11.99 13.65
C ASP A 58 -8.91 12.24 13.39
N LEU A 59 -8.38 11.55 12.37
CA LEU A 59 -6.98 11.68 11.94
C LEU A 59 -6.62 13.12 11.58
N LEU A 60 -7.61 13.97 11.34
CA LEU A 60 -7.42 15.39 11.03
C LEU A 60 -7.15 16.23 12.30
N GLU A 61 -7.53 15.75 13.47
CA GLU A 61 -7.30 16.43 14.76
C GLU A 61 -6.08 15.86 15.52
N ALA A 62 -5.54 14.70 15.08
CA ALA A 62 -4.38 14.13 15.73
C ALA A 62 -3.11 14.94 15.41
N GLU A 63 -2.54 15.61 16.40
CA GLU A 63 -1.24 16.32 16.27
C GLU A 63 -0.09 15.36 15.89
N VAL A 64 -0.24 14.07 16.14
CA VAL A 64 0.80 13.05 15.91
C VAL A 64 0.17 11.78 15.36
N ALA A 65 0.68 11.28 14.26
CA ALA A 65 0.24 10.01 13.69
C ALA A 65 0.42 8.84 14.68
N PRO A 66 -0.54 7.88 14.74
CA PRO A 66 -0.43 6.70 15.56
C PRO A 66 0.85 5.89 15.31
N GLU A 67 1.39 5.29 16.35
CA GLU A 67 2.62 4.48 16.28
C GLU A 67 2.35 3.03 15.86
N LEU A 68 1.07 2.63 15.74
CA LEU A 68 0.62 1.40 15.10
C LEU A 68 0.04 1.73 13.74
N VAL A 69 0.45 1.00 12.73
CA VAL A 69 -0.03 1.19 11.34
C VAL A 69 -0.58 -0.12 10.81
N LEU A 70 -1.72 -0.05 10.15
CA LEU A 70 -2.30 -1.16 9.42
C LEU A 70 -2.05 -0.96 7.92
N ILE A 71 -1.26 -1.85 7.34
CA ILE A 71 -1.10 -1.98 5.90
C ILE A 71 -1.96 -3.14 5.45
N GLY A 72 -2.75 -2.95 4.43
CA GLY A 72 -3.69 -3.99 4.01
C GLY A 72 -4.32 -3.75 2.66
N THR A 73 -5.27 -4.61 2.35
CA THR A 73 -5.99 -4.63 1.08
C THR A 73 -7.40 -4.04 1.23
N SER A 74 -8.25 -4.23 0.23
CA SER A 74 -9.66 -3.81 0.28
C SER A 74 -10.45 -4.42 1.45
N PHE A 75 -9.97 -5.50 2.06
CA PHE A 75 -10.62 -6.11 3.23
C PHE A 75 -10.43 -5.29 4.49
N SER A 76 -9.35 -4.53 4.58
CA SER A 76 -9.02 -3.68 5.73
C SER A 76 -9.21 -2.19 5.45
N ALA A 77 -9.47 -1.80 4.20
CA ALA A 77 -9.64 -0.38 3.85
C ALA A 77 -10.77 0.26 4.68
N SER A 78 -10.54 1.48 5.17
CA SER A 78 -11.47 2.21 6.06
C SER A 78 -12.87 2.36 5.47
N ALA A 79 -12.98 2.46 4.13
CA ALA A 79 -14.27 2.49 3.45
C ALA A 79 -15.06 1.17 3.52
N ASN A 80 -14.44 0.08 3.96
CA ASN A 80 -15.09 -1.23 4.05
C ASN A 80 -15.77 -1.44 5.41
N GLN A 81 -16.88 -0.75 5.62
CA GLN A 81 -17.66 -0.85 6.87
C GLN A 81 -18.23 -2.26 7.15
N ARG A 82 -18.30 -3.13 6.14
CA ARG A 82 -18.79 -4.51 6.32
C ARG A 82 -17.85 -5.36 7.14
N THR A 83 -16.57 -5.21 6.97
CA THR A 83 -15.57 -5.89 7.79
C THR A 83 -15.17 -5.04 8.99
N ASN A 84 -15.08 -3.75 8.80
CA ASN A 84 -14.55 -2.77 9.76
C ASN A 84 -13.36 -3.34 10.57
N PHE A 85 -12.42 -3.96 9.84
CA PHE A 85 -11.32 -4.69 10.46
C PHE A 85 -10.47 -3.81 11.37
N GLU A 86 -10.23 -2.57 10.95
CA GLU A 86 -9.56 -1.56 11.74
C GLU A 86 -10.27 -1.28 13.07
N GLY A 87 -11.58 -1.06 13.03
CA GLY A 87 -12.37 -0.78 14.22
C GLY A 87 -12.32 -1.92 15.24
N PHE A 88 -12.44 -3.15 14.78
CA PHE A 88 -12.26 -4.31 15.66
C PHE A 88 -10.83 -4.42 16.21
N LEU A 89 -9.81 -4.10 15.42
CA LEU A 89 -8.43 -4.06 15.92
C LEU A 89 -8.27 -3.02 17.01
N ARG A 90 -8.80 -1.80 16.84
CA ARG A 90 -8.78 -0.76 17.86
C ARG A 90 -9.46 -1.22 19.13
N GLN A 91 -10.65 -1.80 19.01
CA GLN A 91 -11.39 -2.32 20.16
C GLN A 91 -10.60 -3.40 20.92
N TYR A 92 -10.00 -4.36 20.21
CA TYR A 92 -9.25 -5.45 20.86
C TYR A 92 -7.90 -5.05 21.40
N LEU A 93 -7.25 -4.08 20.78
CA LEU A 93 -5.95 -3.59 21.20
C LEU A 93 -6.07 -2.44 22.22
N GLY A 94 -7.18 -1.71 22.26
CA GLY A 94 -7.31 -0.49 23.05
C GLY A 94 -6.28 0.56 22.64
N LYS A 95 -5.96 0.62 21.35
CA LYS A 95 -4.94 1.51 20.79
C LYS A 95 -5.42 2.09 19.48
N ASP A 96 -5.03 3.32 19.23
CA ASP A 96 -5.26 3.94 17.93
C ASP A 96 -4.35 3.33 16.85
N ILE A 97 -4.86 3.30 15.61
CA ILE A 97 -4.21 2.66 14.47
C ILE A 97 -4.37 3.57 13.25
N LEU A 98 -3.25 3.92 12.63
CA LEU A 98 -3.27 4.55 11.32
C LEU A 98 -3.56 3.49 10.25
N ASN A 99 -4.69 3.60 9.57
CA ASN A 99 -5.07 2.66 8.52
C ASN A 99 -4.62 3.16 7.14
N MET A 100 -3.65 2.48 6.57
CA MET A 100 -3.11 2.72 5.24
C MET A 100 -3.52 1.65 4.23
N ALA A 101 -4.52 0.82 4.57
CA ALA A 101 -5.00 -0.23 3.67
C ALA A 101 -5.63 0.37 2.40
N LEU A 102 -5.27 -0.19 1.24
CA LEU A 102 -5.62 0.34 -0.07
C LEU A 102 -6.46 -0.65 -0.88
N SER A 103 -7.64 -0.21 -1.31
CA SER A 103 -8.48 -1.00 -2.21
C SER A 103 -7.88 -1.02 -3.62
N GLY A 104 -7.71 -2.23 -4.19
CA GLY A 104 -7.16 -2.41 -5.53
C GLY A 104 -5.64 -2.36 -5.62
N GLY A 105 -4.95 -2.19 -4.49
CA GLY A 105 -3.49 -2.13 -4.43
C GLY A 105 -2.80 -3.50 -4.34
N GLU A 106 -3.58 -4.59 -4.34
CA GLU A 106 -3.08 -5.94 -4.14
C GLU A 106 -2.22 -6.04 -2.86
N GLU A 107 -1.14 -6.83 -2.87
CA GLU A 107 -0.26 -6.98 -1.71
C GLU A 107 0.73 -5.84 -1.50
N SER A 108 0.98 -5.03 -2.53
CA SER A 108 2.06 -4.04 -2.54
C SER A 108 1.59 -2.59 -2.49
N GLY A 109 0.40 -2.28 -2.99
CA GLY A 109 -0.04 -0.90 -3.22
C GLY A 109 0.00 -0.04 -1.96
N ALA A 110 -0.51 -0.53 -0.84
CA ALA A 110 -0.49 0.19 0.42
C ALA A 110 0.94 0.46 0.93
N TRP A 111 1.87 -0.46 0.71
CA TRP A 111 3.28 -0.25 1.03
C TRP A 111 3.93 0.82 0.16
N LEU A 112 3.68 0.76 -1.14
CA LEU A 112 4.25 1.70 -2.12
C LEU A 112 3.73 3.12 -1.91
N GLU A 113 2.55 3.28 -1.34
CA GLU A 113 1.99 4.58 -0.97
C GLU A 113 2.51 5.06 0.38
N TYR A 114 2.56 4.18 1.37
CA TYR A 114 2.92 4.55 2.74
C TYR A 114 4.41 4.83 2.94
N LEU A 115 5.29 3.94 2.45
CA LEU A 115 6.73 4.07 2.71
C LEU A 115 7.36 5.37 2.21
N PRO A 116 7.01 5.93 1.02
CA PRO A 116 7.55 7.20 0.58
C PRO A 116 6.86 8.41 1.21
N SER A 117 5.80 8.22 2.00
CA SER A 117 5.05 9.31 2.60
C SER A 117 5.86 10.03 3.69
N GLY A 118 5.61 11.34 3.86
CA GLY A 118 6.19 12.11 4.97
C GLY A 118 5.85 11.50 6.33
N VAL A 119 4.66 10.93 6.49
CA VAL A 119 4.22 10.30 7.74
C VAL A 119 5.17 9.17 8.15
N PHE A 120 5.59 8.32 7.19
CA PHE A 120 6.55 7.26 7.49
C PHE A 120 7.98 7.80 7.63
N GLN A 121 8.41 8.67 6.72
CA GLN A 121 9.81 9.11 6.66
C GLN A 121 10.21 10.01 7.83
N GLU A 122 9.31 10.84 8.31
CA GLU A 122 9.56 11.74 9.46
C GLU A 122 9.47 11.00 10.80
N LYS A 123 8.48 10.11 10.93
CA LYS A 123 8.26 9.34 12.16
C LYS A 123 7.81 7.92 11.86
N PRO A 124 8.74 6.99 11.59
CA PRO A 124 8.39 5.59 11.38
C PRO A 124 7.61 5.00 12.56
N PRO A 125 6.61 4.15 12.31
CA PRO A 125 5.81 3.53 13.36
C PRO A 125 6.63 2.54 14.16
N LYS A 126 6.19 2.24 15.37
CA LYS A 126 6.80 1.20 16.20
C LYS A 126 6.40 -0.21 15.77
N MET A 127 5.22 -0.34 15.12
CA MET A 127 4.75 -1.61 14.59
C MET A 127 3.86 -1.40 13.38
N ILE A 128 4.04 -2.27 12.42
CA ILE A 128 3.16 -2.39 11.26
C ILE A 128 2.44 -3.73 11.36
N LEU A 129 1.12 -3.68 11.26
CA LEU A 129 0.25 -4.83 11.10
C LEU A 129 -0.02 -4.98 9.60
N TRP A 130 0.33 -6.11 9.03
CA TRP A 130 0.13 -6.37 7.60
C TRP A 130 -0.99 -7.38 7.40
N GLU A 131 -2.13 -6.92 6.87
CA GLU A 131 -3.24 -7.78 6.46
C GLU A 131 -3.01 -8.25 5.04
N LEU A 132 -3.10 -9.58 4.85
CA LEU A 132 -3.03 -10.23 3.55
C LEU A 132 -4.10 -11.30 3.43
N PRO A 133 -4.88 -11.29 2.34
CA PRO A 133 -5.79 -12.39 2.04
C PRO A 133 -5.03 -13.71 1.87
N ALA A 134 -5.56 -14.79 2.44
CA ALA A 134 -4.89 -16.09 2.43
C ALA A 134 -4.63 -16.68 1.03
N HIS A 135 -5.29 -16.17 0.01
CA HIS A 135 -5.10 -16.58 -1.38
C HIS A 135 -3.96 -15.83 -2.10
N TYR A 136 -3.41 -14.78 -1.49
CA TYR A 136 -2.24 -14.10 -2.03
C TYR A 136 -0.99 -14.92 -1.76
N LEU A 137 -0.33 -15.29 -2.83
CA LEU A 137 0.88 -16.10 -2.75
C LEU A 137 2.10 -15.19 -2.81
N MET A 138 2.69 -14.92 -1.66
CA MET A 138 3.95 -14.17 -1.53
C MET A 138 5.15 -14.96 -2.08
N LYS A 139 5.08 -15.38 -3.34
CA LYS A 139 6.15 -16.15 -3.99
C LYS A 139 7.20 -15.26 -4.63
N ASP A 140 6.81 -14.07 -5.06
CA ASP A 140 7.69 -13.16 -5.76
C ASP A 140 8.46 -12.29 -4.77
N LYS A 141 9.78 -12.39 -4.84
CA LYS A 141 10.68 -11.55 -4.04
C LYS A 141 10.91 -10.16 -4.65
N SER A 142 10.40 -9.91 -5.86
CA SER A 142 10.55 -8.61 -6.55
C SER A 142 9.92 -7.48 -5.75
N LEU A 143 8.83 -7.75 -5.04
CA LEU A 143 8.21 -6.81 -4.14
C LEU A 143 9.21 -6.21 -3.14
N PHE A 144 10.00 -7.04 -2.48
CA PHE A 144 10.96 -6.56 -1.48
C PHE A 144 12.06 -5.68 -2.09
N ARG A 145 12.42 -5.88 -3.36
CA ARG A 145 13.35 -5.00 -4.07
C ARG A 145 12.78 -3.60 -4.29
N GLN A 146 11.47 -3.48 -4.39
CA GLN A 146 10.79 -2.18 -4.47
C GLN A 146 10.66 -1.53 -3.08
N LEU A 147 10.30 -2.32 -2.06
CA LEU A 147 10.04 -1.79 -0.72
C LEU A 147 11.31 -1.40 0.05
N ILE A 148 12.38 -2.19 -0.05
CA ILE A 148 13.63 -1.95 0.71
C ILE A 148 14.21 -0.55 0.46
N PRO A 149 14.34 -0.06 -0.77
CA PRO A 149 14.79 1.31 -1.00
C PRO A 149 13.88 2.37 -0.38
N LEU A 150 12.58 2.16 -0.42
CA LEU A 150 11.60 3.12 0.10
C LEU A 150 11.66 3.29 1.61
N VAL A 151 12.04 2.26 2.35
CA VAL A 151 12.25 2.33 3.81
C VAL A 151 13.32 3.38 4.17
N ASN A 152 14.28 3.60 3.28
CA ASN A 152 15.37 4.57 3.44
C ASN A 152 15.19 5.81 2.54
N ASN A 153 13.96 6.19 2.27
CA ASN A 153 13.61 7.32 1.40
C ASN A 153 14.25 7.26 -0.01
N GLY A 154 14.31 6.07 -0.57
CA GLY A 154 14.77 5.85 -1.94
C GLY A 154 16.20 6.35 -2.19
N CYS A 155 16.30 7.35 -3.05
CA CYS A 155 17.59 7.93 -3.47
C CYS A 155 18.02 9.14 -2.62
N GLU A 156 17.21 9.59 -1.67
CA GLU A 156 17.52 10.80 -0.90
C GLU A 156 18.86 10.69 -0.17
N GLY A 157 19.66 11.74 -0.28
CA GLY A 157 20.99 11.79 0.33
C GLY A 157 22.01 10.83 -0.30
N LYS A 158 21.63 10.05 -1.31
CA LYS A 158 22.56 9.16 -2.03
C LYS A 158 23.20 9.87 -3.20
N LYS A 159 24.49 9.56 -3.44
CA LYS A 159 25.16 10.07 -4.63
C LYS A 159 24.62 9.33 -5.86
N SER A 160 24.09 10.09 -6.82
CA SER A 160 23.68 9.53 -8.09
C SER A 160 24.86 8.88 -8.81
N LEU A 161 24.67 7.62 -9.24
CA LEU A 161 25.66 6.92 -10.07
C LEU A 161 25.60 7.43 -11.52
N LEU A 162 24.41 7.78 -11.97
CA LEU A 162 24.14 8.29 -13.29
C LEU A 162 22.99 9.28 -13.21
N SER A 163 23.09 10.38 -13.95
CA SER A 163 22.01 11.35 -14.11
C SER A 163 21.90 11.71 -15.58
N SER A 164 20.68 11.68 -16.08
CA SER A 164 20.37 12.10 -17.45
C SER A 164 19.08 12.88 -17.45
N SER A 165 18.97 13.85 -18.34
CA SER A 165 17.71 14.56 -18.56
C SER A 165 17.37 14.54 -20.03
N GLN A 166 16.11 14.32 -20.33
CA GLN A 166 15.60 14.29 -21.69
C GLN A 166 14.28 15.02 -21.77
N LYS A 167 14.08 15.72 -22.87
CA LYS A 167 12.79 16.33 -23.16
C LYS A 167 11.83 15.27 -23.67
N ILE A 168 10.74 15.07 -22.95
CA ILE A 168 9.63 14.21 -23.37
C ILE A 168 8.80 14.96 -24.40
N HIS A 169 8.45 14.30 -25.48
CA HIS A 169 7.58 14.83 -26.53
C HIS A 169 6.20 14.16 -26.41
N PRO A 170 5.18 14.87 -25.91
CA PRO A 170 3.84 14.36 -25.84
C PRO A 170 3.33 13.91 -27.22
N GLY A 171 2.68 12.75 -27.27
CA GLY A 171 2.12 12.21 -28.51
C GLY A 171 3.09 11.45 -29.42
N SER A 172 4.35 11.29 -29.05
CA SER A 172 5.34 10.53 -29.84
C SER A 172 5.29 9.00 -29.64
N GLY A 173 4.29 8.47 -29.00
CA GLY A 173 4.11 7.04 -28.78
C GLY A 173 5.03 6.46 -27.68
N HIS A 174 6.32 6.74 -27.71
CA HIS A 174 7.21 6.47 -26.59
C HIS A 174 8.45 7.38 -26.62
N ASN A 175 9.04 7.55 -25.45
CA ASN A 175 10.33 8.23 -25.27
C ASN A 175 11.29 7.23 -24.62
N GLU A 176 12.52 7.17 -25.11
CA GLU A 176 13.51 6.21 -24.63
C GLU A 176 14.68 6.93 -23.99
N LEU A 177 15.05 6.50 -22.79
CA LEU A 177 16.26 6.89 -22.09
C LEU A 177 17.23 5.71 -22.11
N VAL A 178 18.38 5.89 -22.79
CA VAL A 178 19.41 4.86 -22.84
C VAL A 178 20.51 5.20 -21.86
N PHE A 179 20.78 4.30 -20.93
CA PHE A 179 21.88 4.40 -20.00
C PHE A 179 23.03 3.47 -20.41
N SER A 180 24.25 3.98 -20.35
CA SER A 180 25.44 3.14 -20.57
C SER A 180 25.59 2.14 -19.42
N THR A 181 25.61 0.86 -19.75
CA THR A 181 25.74 -0.24 -18.79
C THR A 181 27.15 -0.41 -18.23
N GLU A 182 28.14 0.34 -18.71
CA GLU A 182 29.52 0.20 -18.24
C GLU A 182 29.70 0.58 -16.77
N LEU A 183 28.91 1.52 -16.28
CA LEU A 183 28.85 1.88 -14.86
C LEU A 183 28.19 0.84 -13.98
N LEU A 184 27.37 -0.03 -14.55
CA LEU A 184 26.58 -1.06 -13.87
C LEU A 184 27.30 -2.41 -13.81
N LYS A 185 28.49 -2.53 -14.41
CA LYS A 185 29.30 -3.78 -14.46
C LYS A 185 29.97 -4.17 -13.14
N ARG A 186 29.81 -3.38 -12.09
CA ARG A 186 30.36 -3.72 -10.77
C ARG A 186 29.25 -4.25 -9.91
N ASP A 187 29.58 -5.16 -9.01
CA ASP A 187 28.77 -5.75 -7.95
C ASP A 187 27.91 -4.73 -7.15
N ALA A 188 27.23 -3.87 -7.85
CA ALA A 188 26.23 -3.00 -7.31
C ALA A 188 25.05 -3.90 -6.96
N GLY A 189 24.64 -3.87 -5.72
CA GLY A 189 23.40 -4.48 -5.32
C GLY A 189 22.18 -3.94 -6.09
N ASP A 190 21.04 -3.94 -5.53
CA ASP A 190 19.84 -3.41 -6.17
C ASP A 190 20.02 -1.92 -6.53
N LEU A 191 19.61 -1.56 -7.73
CA LEU A 191 19.66 -0.21 -8.24
C LEU A 191 18.29 0.44 -8.09
N VAL A 192 18.28 1.69 -7.68
CA VAL A 192 17.05 2.50 -7.58
C VAL A 192 17.12 3.57 -8.65
N MET A 193 16.06 3.72 -9.41
CA MET A 193 15.87 4.78 -10.38
C MET A 193 14.88 5.80 -9.83
N GLU A 194 15.29 7.05 -9.78
CA GLU A 194 14.44 8.18 -9.48
C GLU A 194 14.11 8.93 -10.75
N LEU A 195 12.82 9.16 -11.00
CA LEU A 195 12.32 9.93 -12.12
C LEU A 195 11.72 11.24 -11.62
N GLN A 196 12.27 12.34 -12.06
CA GLN A 196 11.73 13.67 -11.78
C GLN A 196 11.09 14.26 -13.03
N LEU A 197 9.82 14.58 -12.95
CA LEU A 197 9.08 15.26 -13.99
C LEU A 197 9.03 16.75 -13.67
N SER A 198 9.42 17.59 -14.63
CA SER A 198 9.35 19.05 -14.47
C SER A 198 7.93 19.60 -14.68
N ASP A 199 7.04 18.83 -15.28
CA ASP A 199 5.66 19.23 -15.54
C ASP A 199 4.74 18.60 -14.47
N PRO A 200 4.17 19.42 -13.55
CA PRO A 200 3.31 18.93 -12.49
C PRO A 200 1.92 18.47 -12.97
N THR A 201 1.60 18.68 -14.24
CA THR A 201 0.31 18.24 -14.81
C THR A 201 0.34 16.81 -15.33
N VAL A 202 1.51 16.18 -15.37
CA VAL A 202 1.63 14.78 -15.77
C VAL A 202 1.28 13.89 -14.57
N HIS A 203 0.11 13.24 -14.62
CA HIS A 203 -0.38 12.38 -13.55
C HIS A 203 -0.22 10.89 -13.86
N ASP A 204 -0.10 10.53 -15.14
CA ASP A 204 0.04 9.15 -15.59
C ASP A 204 1.35 8.98 -16.37
N LEU A 205 2.20 8.10 -15.88
CA LEU A 205 3.47 7.75 -16.51
C LEU A 205 3.64 6.22 -16.52
N ASN A 206 3.70 5.66 -17.71
CA ASN A 206 4.08 4.26 -17.87
C ASN A 206 5.59 4.17 -18.10
N VAL A 207 6.28 3.48 -17.22
CA VAL A 207 7.73 3.25 -17.33
C VAL A 207 7.99 1.78 -17.56
N THR A 208 8.73 1.46 -18.61
CA THR A 208 9.20 0.10 -18.86
C THR A 208 10.72 0.12 -18.82
N ALA A 209 11.30 -0.65 -17.91
CA ALA A 209 12.74 -0.81 -17.83
C ALA A 209 13.16 -2.09 -18.57
N TRP A 210 14.14 -1.96 -19.45
CA TRP A 210 14.73 -3.07 -20.19
C TRP A 210 16.14 -3.31 -19.69
N TYR A 211 16.41 -4.53 -19.24
CA TYR A 211 17.75 -4.94 -18.84
C TYR A 211 18.38 -5.76 -19.94
N GLY A 212 19.46 -5.25 -20.55
CA GLY A 212 20.19 -5.97 -21.58
C GLY A 212 21.40 -6.71 -21.02
N ASN A 213 21.26 -8.00 -20.76
CA ASN A 213 22.41 -8.90 -20.63
C ASN A 213 22.66 -9.70 -21.92
N GLY A 214 22.07 -9.27 -23.04
CA GLY A 214 22.03 -10.08 -24.25
C GLY A 214 21.01 -11.23 -24.21
N ALA A 215 20.22 -11.34 -23.14
CA ALA A 215 19.05 -12.20 -23.04
C ALA A 215 17.83 -11.34 -22.74
N ASP A 216 16.73 -11.62 -23.42
CA ASP A 216 15.46 -10.92 -23.28
C ASP A 216 14.82 -11.17 -21.90
N GLU A 217 15.29 -10.51 -20.86
CA GLU A 217 14.57 -10.47 -19.59
C GLU A 217 13.69 -9.22 -19.58
N ARG A 218 12.39 -9.45 -19.65
CA ARG A 218 11.35 -8.43 -19.52
C ARG A 218 10.89 -8.37 -18.06
N CYS A 219 10.89 -7.19 -17.51
CA CYS A 219 10.22 -6.90 -16.23
C CYS A 219 8.79 -6.44 -16.47
#